data_9893d4655113dcd16b07acbefc4afcaf
#
_entry.id   9893d4655113dcd16b07acbefc4afcaf
#
_cell.length_a   1.000
_cell.length_b   1.000
_cell.length_c   1.000
_cell.angle_alpha   90.00
_cell.angle_beta   90.00
_cell.angle_gamma   90.00
#
_symmetry.space_group_name_H-M   'P 1'
#
loop_
_entity.id
_entity.type
_entity.pdbx_description
1 polymer ?
#
loop_
_entity_poly.entity_id
_entity_poly.type
_entity_poly.pdbx_seq_one_letter_code
_entity_poly.pdbx_strand_id
1 'polypeptide(L)'
;MILDDEEDILTLYSNFLSSLGHRILSSYVNADSILQDIDIEPPDIYIIDYRLPNNMNGVEVAIEILKKFPSALIIFITGYEMLEKELSKHDIFCDKRIDVLIKPIKLNRIQDSLLSLLSK
;
A
#
# COMPACT_ATOMS: atom_id res chain seq x y z
N MET A 1 -2.24 -5.12 4.84
CA MET A 1 -1.50 -4.14 5.68
C MET A 1 -1.67 -2.75 5.09
N ILE A 2 -1.89 -1.76 5.93
CA ILE A 2 -2.21 -0.39 5.49
C ILE A 2 -1.20 0.58 6.10
N LEU A 3 -0.67 1.49 5.28
CA LEU A 3 0.29 2.50 5.73
C LEU A 3 -0.15 3.88 5.22
N ASP A 4 -0.57 4.75 6.16
CA ASP A 4 -1.03 6.10 5.87
C ASP A 4 -0.77 6.95 7.13
N ASP A 5 -0.36 8.19 6.99
CA ASP A 5 -0.05 9.06 8.12
C ASP A 5 -1.30 9.63 8.81
N GLU A 6 -2.48 9.46 8.24
CA GLU A 6 -3.74 9.92 8.81
C GLU A 6 -4.47 8.77 9.50
N GLU A 7 -4.59 8.85 10.85
CA GLU A 7 -5.24 7.79 11.62
C GLU A 7 -6.71 7.58 11.25
N ASP A 8 -7.43 8.66 10.92
CA ASP A 8 -8.83 8.57 10.50
C ASP A 8 -8.96 7.76 9.21
N ILE A 9 -8.04 7.92 8.28
CA ILE A 9 -8.00 7.16 7.03
C ILE A 9 -7.70 5.69 7.32
N LEU A 10 -6.74 5.40 8.18
CA LEU A 10 -6.43 4.02 8.57
C LEU A 10 -7.66 3.32 9.16
N THR A 11 -8.39 3.99 10.04
CA THR A 11 -9.59 3.44 10.65
C THR A 11 -10.67 3.20 9.59
N LEU A 12 -10.89 4.17 8.70
CA LEU A 12 -11.89 4.07 7.65
C LEU A 12 -11.61 2.88 6.72
N TYR A 13 -10.39 2.77 6.22
CA TYR A 13 -10.02 1.69 5.30
C TYR A 13 -10.06 0.33 6.00
N SER A 14 -9.56 0.25 7.24
CA SER A 14 -9.57 -0.99 8.01
C SER A 14 -10.99 -1.50 8.23
N ASN A 15 -11.91 -0.62 8.62
CA ASN A 15 -13.31 -0.98 8.86
C ASN A 15 -13.99 -1.41 7.56
N PHE A 16 -13.77 -0.68 6.48
CA PHE A 16 -14.35 -1.01 5.18
C PHE A 16 -13.89 -2.39 4.69
N LEU A 17 -12.59 -2.63 4.67
CA LEU A 17 -12.04 -3.89 4.18
C LEU A 17 -12.38 -5.06 5.09
N SER A 18 -12.41 -4.86 6.41
CA SER A 18 -12.83 -5.90 7.35
C SER A 18 -14.30 -6.28 7.13
N SER A 19 -15.16 -5.31 6.80
CA SER A 19 -16.58 -5.59 6.53
C SER A 19 -16.78 -6.43 5.28
N LEU A 20 -15.80 -6.43 4.37
CA LEU A 20 -15.82 -7.25 3.15
C LEU A 20 -15.15 -8.61 3.33
N GLY A 21 -14.72 -8.95 4.53
CA GLY A 21 -14.11 -10.23 4.83
C GLY A 21 -12.59 -10.28 4.74
N HIS A 22 -11.93 -9.14 4.50
CA HIS A 22 -10.48 -9.10 4.49
C HIS A 22 -9.92 -9.03 5.91
N ARG A 23 -8.83 -9.74 6.15
CA ARG A 23 -8.14 -9.70 7.44
C ARG A 23 -7.09 -8.59 7.42
N ILE A 24 -7.24 -7.63 8.30
CA ILE A 24 -6.26 -6.55 8.45
C ILE A 24 -5.21 -6.98 9.45
N LEU A 25 -4.01 -7.31 8.97
CA LEU A 25 -2.91 -7.73 9.85
C LEU A 25 -2.42 -6.58 10.71
N SER A 26 -2.23 -5.41 10.08
CA SER A 26 -1.73 -4.23 10.78
C SER A 26 -2.05 -2.96 10.02
N SER A 27 -2.11 -1.84 10.73
CA SER A 27 -2.16 -0.51 10.12
C SER A 27 -1.15 0.39 10.81
N TYR A 28 -0.47 1.26 10.06
CA TYR A 28 0.64 2.05 10.56
C TYR A 28 0.59 3.49 10.06
N VAL A 29 1.06 4.40 10.90
CA VAL A 29 1.20 5.82 10.53
C VAL A 29 2.61 6.16 10.03
N ASN A 30 3.58 5.28 10.22
CA ASN A 30 4.95 5.48 9.74
C ASN A 30 5.59 4.18 9.26
N ALA A 31 6.69 4.32 8.52
CA ALA A 31 7.35 3.21 7.86
C ALA A 31 8.21 2.34 8.79
N ASP A 32 8.70 2.90 9.87
CA ASP A 32 9.67 2.18 10.72
C ASP A 32 9.09 0.90 11.30
N SER A 33 7.87 0.98 11.81
CA SER A 33 7.19 -0.18 12.41
C SER A 33 6.85 -1.25 11.36
N ILE A 34 6.41 -0.83 10.18
CA ILE A 34 6.00 -1.78 9.14
C ILE A 34 7.17 -2.63 8.66
N LEU A 35 8.34 -2.04 8.48
CA LEU A 35 9.51 -2.77 7.96
C LEU A 35 10.03 -3.81 8.96
N GLN A 36 9.78 -3.63 10.24
CA GLN A 36 10.10 -4.61 11.27
C GLN A 36 9.11 -5.76 11.30
N ASP A 37 7.82 -5.45 11.16
CA ASP A 37 6.76 -6.42 11.40
C ASP A 37 6.49 -7.33 10.21
N ILE A 38 6.81 -6.93 8.98
CA ILE A 38 6.57 -7.75 7.79
C ILE A 38 7.39 -9.04 7.78
N ASP A 39 8.50 -9.08 8.50
CA ASP A 39 9.31 -10.30 8.61
C ASP A 39 8.65 -11.36 9.49
N ILE A 40 7.74 -10.94 10.38
CA ILE A 40 7.06 -11.85 11.30
C ILE A 40 5.86 -12.51 10.61
N GLU A 41 5.01 -11.71 10.00
CA GLU A 41 3.83 -12.19 9.27
C GLU A 41 3.62 -11.33 8.04
N PRO A 42 4.20 -11.72 6.87
CA PRO A 42 4.08 -10.91 5.66
C PRO A 42 2.64 -10.93 5.14
N PRO A 43 2.06 -9.76 4.86
CA PRO A 43 0.72 -9.68 4.29
C PRO A 43 0.73 -10.03 2.79
N ASP A 44 -0.44 -10.40 2.27
CA ASP A 44 -0.61 -10.65 0.83
C ASP A 44 -0.62 -9.33 0.05
N ILE A 45 -1.21 -8.29 0.62
CA ILE A 45 -1.39 -6.99 -0.03
C ILE A 45 -0.99 -5.87 0.91
N TYR A 46 -0.34 -4.86 0.32
CA TYR A 46 0.04 -3.62 1.00
C TYR A 46 -0.71 -2.46 0.39
N ILE A 47 -1.33 -1.63 1.22
CA ILE A 47 -1.97 -0.38 0.81
C ILE A 47 -1.14 0.75 1.40
N ILE A 48 -0.53 1.58 0.55
CA ILE A 48 0.51 2.52 0.95
C ILE A 48 0.21 3.93 0.42
N ASP A 49 0.23 4.94 1.32
CA ASP A 49 0.24 6.33 0.90
C ASP A 49 1.67 6.76 0.53
N TYR A 50 1.81 7.67 -0.41
CA TYR A 50 3.11 8.20 -0.82
C TYR A 50 3.72 9.09 0.26
N ARG A 51 2.91 9.98 0.84
CA ARG A 51 3.39 10.93 1.87
C ARG A 51 3.32 10.31 3.24
N LEU A 52 4.49 10.07 3.82
CA LEU A 52 4.63 9.48 5.14
C LEU A 52 5.50 10.37 6.01
N PRO A 53 5.34 10.33 7.35
CA PRO A 53 6.20 11.08 8.26
C PRO A 53 7.62 10.52 8.24
N ASN A 54 8.54 11.31 8.75
CA ASN A 54 9.96 10.98 8.81
C ASN A 54 10.60 10.90 7.43
N ASN A 55 11.57 10.90 7.00
CA ASN A 55 12.26 11.04 5.72
C ASN A 55 12.04 9.91 4.72
N MET A 56 11.00 9.10 4.91
CA MET A 56 10.73 7.96 4.03
C MET A 56 9.35 8.08 3.40
N ASN A 57 9.27 8.05 2.07
CA ASN A 57 8.01 8.09 1.35
C ASN A 57 7.51 6.68 0.97
N GLY A 58 6.27 6.60 0.45
CA GLY A 58 5.66 5.32 0.10
C GLY A 58 6.42 4.54 -0.96
N VAL A 59 7.09 5.20 -1.90
CA VAL A 59 7.90 4.52 -2.92
C VAL A 59 9.10 3.85 -2.28
N GLU A 60 9.78 4.52 -1.37
CA GLU A 60 10.91 3.94 -0.65
C GLU A 60 10.51 2.73 0.19
N VAL A 61 9.35 2.81 0.85
CA VAL A 61 8.80 1.67 1.61
C VAL A 61 8.51 0.51 0.67
N ALA A 62 7.88 0.77 -0.47
CA ALA A 62 7.55 -0.27 -1.44
C ALA A 62 8.79 -0.96 -1.99
N ILE A 63 9.86 -0.21 -2.24
CA ILE A 63 11.14 -0.78 -2.68
C ILE A 63 11.67 -1.77 -1.64
N GLU A 64 11.67 -1.40 -0.37
CA GLU A 64 12.14 -2.29 0.70
C GLU A 64 11.26 -3.53 0.83
N ILE A 65 9.94 -3.39 0.68
CA ILE A 65 9.02 -4.53 0.71
C ILE A 65 9.31 -5.47 -0.45
N LEU A 66 9.49 -4.96 -1.66
CA LEU A 66 9.72 -5.79 -2.84
C LEU A 66 11.09 -6.47 -2.83
N LYS A 67 12.08 -5.88 -2.17
CA LYS A 67 13.36 -6.55 -1.96
C LYS A 67 13.23 -7.79 -1.09
N LYS A 68 12.35 -7.75 -0.09
CA LYS A 68 12.10 -8.87 0.81
C LYS A 68 11.09 -9.85 0.24
N PHE A 69 10.03 -9.35 -0.38
CA PHE A 69 8.91 -10.14 -0.90
C PHE A 69 8.59 -9.74 -2.33
N PRO A 70 9.33 -10.29 -3.31
CA PRO A 70 9.17 -9.88 -4.72
C PRO A 70 7.78 -10.10 -5.31
N SER A 71 6.99 -10.97 -4.70
CA SER A 71 5.61 -11.26 -5.16
C SER A 71 4.54 -10.43 -4.45
N ALA A 72 4.92 -9.45 -3.63
CA ALA A 72 3.97 -8.62 -2.91
C ALA A 72 3.06 -7.85 -3.87
N LEU A 73 1.78 -7.72 -3.49
CA LEU A 73 0.81 -6.90 -4.21
C LEU A 73 0.73 -5.55 -3.53
N ILE A 74 0.86 -4.47 -4.28
CA ILE A 74 0.90 -3.12 -3.72
C ILE A 74 -0.14 -2.22 -4.38
N ILE A 75 -0.95 -1.55 -3.54
CA ILE A 75 -1.86 -0.50 -3.98
C ILE A 75 -1.40 0.80 -3.34
N PHE A 76 -1.02 1.77 -4.17
CA PHE A 76 -0.75 3.12 -3.69
C PHE A 76 -2.05 3.93 -3.71
N ILE A 77 -2.39 4.58 -2.60
CA ILE A 77 -3.55 5.47 -2.50
C ILE A 77 -3.02 6.82 -2.05
N THR A 78 -2.98 7.80 -2.94
CA THR A 78 -2.29 9.04 -2.66
C THR A 78 -2.88 10.23 -3.43
N GLY A 79 -2.66 11.45 -2.94
CA GLY A 79 -2.95 12.68 -3.68
C GLY A 79 -1.85 13.12 -4.64
N TYR A 80 -0.74 12.37 -4.70
CA TYR A 80 0.39 12.72 -5.55
C TYR A 80 0.17 12.22 -6.97
N GLU A 81 -0.22 13.10 -7.88
CA GLU A 81 -0.60 12.76 -9.25
C GLU A 81 0.55 12.25 -10.12
N MET A 82 1.79 12.56 -9.75
CA MET A 82 2.97 12.16 -10.52
C MET A 82 3.56 10.82 -10.07
N LEU A 83 2.86 10.08 -9.21
CA LEU A 83 3.40 8.85 -8.62
C LEU A 83 3.72 7.78 -9.68
N GLU A 84 2.83 7.57 -10.64
CA GLU A 84 3.07 6.57 -11.70
C GLU A 84 4.35 6.87 -12.48
N LYS A 85 4.59 8.16 -12.76
CA LYS A 85 5.80 8.58 -13.46
C LYS A 85 7.04 8.35 -12.60
N GLU A 86 6.94 8.58 -11.28
CA GLU A 86 8.04 8.32 -10.37
C GLU A 86 8.34 6.81 -10.27
N LEU A 87 7.31 5.97 -10.21
CA LEU A 87 7.50 4.51 -10.18
C LEU A 87 8.24 4.01 -11.41
N SER A 88 7.97 4.59 -12.58
CA SER A 88 8.61 4.17 -13.82
C SER A 88 10.12 4.39 -13.86
N LYS A 89 10.66 5.20 -12.94
CA LYS A 89 12.09 5.45 -12.82
C LYS A 89 12.85 4.36 -12.07
N HIS A 90 12.13 3.41 -11.47
CA HIS A 90 12.72 2.35 -10.66
C HIS A 90 12.44 0.99 -11.28
N ASP A 91 13.48 0.30 -11.73
CA ASP A 91 13.35 -1.01 -12.38
C ASP A 91 12.70 -2.07 -11.50
N ILE A 92 12.80 -1.92 -10.17
CA ILE A 92 12.22 -2.89 -9.23
C ILE A 92 10.70 -3.03 -9.39
N PHE A 93 10.02 -1.99 -9.93
CA PHE A 93 8.57 -2.03 -10.14
C PHE A 93 8.18 -2.66 -11.48
N CYS A 94 9.14 -2.95 -12.34
CA CYS A 94 8.88 -3.57 -13.63
C CYS A 94 8.29 -4.98 -13.43
N ASP A 95 7.20 -5.29 -14.12
CA ASP A 95 6.48 -6.58 -14.04
C ASP A 95 5.90 -6.90 -12.67
N LYS A 96 5.77 -5.92 -11.78
CA LYS A 96 5.15 -6.11 -10.47
C LYS A 96 3.65 -5.85 -10.52
N ARG A 97 2.91 -6.47 -9.59
CA ARG A 97 1.47 -6.27 -9.45
C ARG A 97 1.22 -5.04 -8.57
N ILE A 98 1.13 -3.89 -9.21
CA ILE A 98 0.99 -2.60 -8.54
C ILE A 98 -0.16 -1.83 -9.17
N ASP A 99 -0.97 -1.18 -8.33
CA ASP A 99 -1.98 -0.25 -8.79
C ASP A 99 -1.81 1.08 -8.06
N VAL A 100 -2.23 2.17 -8.71
CA VAL A 100 -2.15 3.52 -8.15
C VAL A 100 -3.52 4.16 -8.21
N LEU A 101 -4.06 4.51 -7.05
CA LEU A 101 -5.35 5.19 -6.91
C LEU A 101 -5.10 6.61 -6.40
N ILE A 102 -5.63 7.60 -7.10
CA ILE A 102 -5.42 9.02 -6.76
C ILE A 102 -6.57 9.53 -5.90
N LYS A 103 -6.26 10.11 -4.74
CA LYS A 103 -7.26 10.73 -3.85
C LYS A 103 -7.86 11.98 -4.51
N PRO A 104 -9.14 12.30 -4.27
CA PRO A 104 -10.08 11.52 -3.45
C PRO A 104 -10.64 10.32 -4.21
N ILE A 105 -10.79 9.18 -3.55
CA ILE A 105 -11.37 7.98 -4.13
C ILE A 105 -12.54 7.46 -3.31
N LYS A 106 -13.44 6.74 -3.97
CA LYS A 106 -14.52 6.03 -3.29
C LYS A 106 -13.99 4.72 -2.73
N LEU A 107 -14.52 4.29 -1.59
CA LEU A 107 -14.06 3.06 -0.93
C LEU A 107 -14.17 1.82 -1.83
N ASN A 108 -15.21 1.73 -2.65
CA ASN A 108 -15.37 0.59 -3.55
C ASN A 108 -14.26 0.48 -4.61
N ARG A 109 -13.57 1.58 -4.91
CA ARG A 109 -12.41 1.54 -5.83
C ARG A 109 -11.25 0.75 -5.23
N ILE A 110 -11.11 0.78 -3.91
CA ILE A 110 -10.08 0.00 -3.23
C ILE A 110 -10.37 -1.49 -3.40
N GLN A 111 -11.62 -1.89 -3.22
CA GLN A 111 -12.05 -3.28 -3.40
C GLN A 111 -11.86 -3.73 -4.86
N ASP A 112 -12.22 -2.89 -5.83
CA ASP A 112 -12.05 -3.20 -7.25
C ASP A 112 -10.58 -3.42 -7.61
N SER A 113 -9.70 -2.56 -7.12
CA SER A 113 -8.26 -2.67 -7.35
C SER A 113 -7.70 -3.96 -6.72
N LEU A 114 -8.11 -4.25 -5.50
CA LEU A 114 -7.67 -5.42 -4.75
C LEU A 114 -8.06 -6.70 -5.49
N LEU A 115 -9.30 -6.81 -5.94
CA LEU A 115 -9.78 -7.98 -6.70
C LEU A 115 -9.05 -8.11 -8.04
N SER A 116 -8.79 -7.00 -8.71
CA SER A 116 -8.04 -6.99 -9.97
C SER A 116 -6.62 -7.54 -9.78
N LEU A 117 -5.93 -7.12 -8.73
CA LEU A 117 -4.57 -7.60 -8.46
C LEU A 117 -4.56 -9.08 -8.08
N LEU A 118 -5.53 -9.54 -7.30
CA LEU A 118 -5.62 -10.94 -6.88
C LEU A 118 -5.92 -11.89 -8.03
N SER A 119 -6.58 -11.40 -9.07
CA SER A 119 -7.00 -12.25 -10.21
C SER A 119 -5.95 -12.37 -11.32
N LYS A 120 -4.85 -11.66 -11.20
CA LYS A 120 -3.77 -11.69 -12.20
C LYS A 120 -2.80 -12.83 -11.98
#